data_a0c812ff43eed399f55ecea35e401e1c
#
_entry.id   a0c812ff43eed399f55ecea35e401e1c
#
_cell.length_a   1.000
_cell.length_b   1.000
_cell.length_c   1.000
_cell.angle_alpha   90.00
_cell.angle_beta   90.00
_cell.angle_gamma   90.00
#
_symmetry.space_group_name_H-M   'P 1'
#
loop_
_entity.id
_entity.type
_entity.pdbx_description
1 polymer ?
#
loop_
_entity_poly.entity_id
_entity_poly.type
_entity_poly.pdbx_seq_one_letter_code
_entity_poly.pdbx_strand_id
1 'polypeptide(L)'
;MRYTTRAALAALLTAAASAAAAQTSGAQPAPRPALTLTTPAFADGSVIPVKYTQAGEQVSPALAWANVPPGTQSFVLHMRDPDVARNRGSEDQVHWLVWGIPGTATGMAEGQPKGPTLPDGSRQISASGEVYRGPGAPATGPMHHYTFELFALDTKIDVPPGTDAWATRSAVYAAMQGHILGKAVYVGLFRRPAP
;
A
#
# COMPACT_ATOMS: atom_id res chain seq x y z
N MET A 1 49.53 82.25 -23.44
CA MET A 1 49.71 81.03 -24.27
C MET A 1 48.85 79.92 -23.72
N ARG A 2 47.79 79.57 -24.44
CA ARG A 2 46.81 78.55 -24.01
C ARG A 2 46.86 77.40 -25.02
N TYR A 3 47.26 76.24 -24.56
CA TYR A 3 47.22 75.02 -25.37
C TYR A 3 45.95 74.25 -25.04
N THR A 4 45.08 74.06 -26.00
CA THR A 4 43.89 73.26 -25.92
C THR A 4 44.22 71.88 -26.47
N THR A 5 44.13 70.89 -25.60
CA THR A 5 44.31 69.49 -25.99
C THR A 5 42.89 68.90 -26.25
N ARG A 6 42.66 68.41 -27.48
CA ARG A 6 41.45 67.69 -27.86
C ARG A 6 41.62 66.19 -27.50
N ALA A 7 40.81 65.70 -26.66
CA ALA A 7 40.68 64.24 -26.38
C ALA A 7 39.70 63.58 -27.38
N ALA A 8 40.18 62.61 -28.09
CA ALA A 8 39.42 61.80 -28.99
C ALA A 8 38.78 60.62 -28.20
N LEU A 9 37.46 60.55 -28.23
CA LEU A 9 36.70 59.48 -27.59
C LEU A 9 36.51 58.32 -28.59
N ALA A 10 37.20 57.19 -28.36
CA ALA A 10 37.01 55.96 -29.13
C ALA A 10 35.82 55.14 -28.50
N ALA A 11 34.73 54.96 -29.24
CA ALA A 11 33.62 54.12 -28.87
C ALA A 11 33.90 52.67 -29.26
N LEU A 12 34.11 51.80 -28.29
CA LEU A 12 34.12 50.34 -28.48
C LEU A 12 32.68 49.80 -28.47
N LEU A 13 32.22 49.35 -29.64
CA LEU A 13 31.00 48.54 -29.77
C LEU A 13 31.33 47.07 -29.40
N THR A 14 30.90 46.62 -28.26
CA THR A 14 30.91 45.20 -27.91
C THR A 14 29.63 44.56 -28.40
N ALA A 15 29.71 43.71 -29.42
CA ALA A 15 28.60 42.86 -29.87
C ALA A 15 28.44 41.68 -28.88
N ALA A 16 27.36 41.71 -28.08
CA ALA A 16 26.95 40.59 -27.24
C ALA A 16 26.24 39.54 -28.10
N ALA A 17 26.90 38.44 -28.39
CA ALA A 17 26.30 37.28 -29.02
C ALA A 17 25.45 36.54 -27.97
N SER A 18 24.12 36.68 -28.00
CA SER A 18 23.20 35.90 -27.20
C SER A 18 23.11 34.48 -27.74
N ALA A 19 23.81 33.55 -27.10
CA ALA A 19 23.62 32.13 -27.33
C ALA A 19 22.25 31.71 -26.72
N ALA A 20 21.22 31.57 -27.55
CA ALA A 20 19.96 30.95 -27.17
C ALA A 20 20.23 29.47 -26.94
N ALA A 21 20.36 29.06 -25.66
CA ALA A 21 20.35 27.66 -25.28
C ALA A 21 18.95 27.09 -25.58
N ALA A 22 18.84 26.24 -26.59
CA ALA A 22 17.68 25.47 -26.86
C ALA A 22 17.44 24.50 -25.67
N GLN A 23 16.51 24.85 -24.79
CA GLN A 23 16.03 23.95 -23.77
C GLN A 23 15.24 22.83 -24.48
N THR A 24 15.86 21.68 -24.66
CA THR A 24 15.15 20.46 -25.00
C THR A 24 14.20 20.16 -23.86
N SER A 25 12.92 20.48 -24.05
CA SER A 25 11.83 19.99 -23.19
C SER A 25 11.83 18.47 -23.25
N GLY A 26 12.57 17.83 -22.36
CA GLY A 26 12.42 16.40 -22.14
C GLY A 26 10.96 16.14 -21.77
N ALA A 27 10.21 15.50 -22.64
CA ALA A 27 8.84 15.11 -22.36
C ALA A 27 8.83 14.31 -21.04
N GLN A 28 8.24 14.88 -20.01
CA GLN A 28 8.10 14.19 -18.73
C GLN A 28 7.26 12.92 -18.98
N PRO A 29 7.76 11.72 -18.57
CA PRO A 29 7.00 10.50 -18.77
C PRO A 29 5.58 10.67 -18.21
N ALA A 30 4.57 10.22 -18.94
CA ALA A 30 3.19 10.27 -18.48
C ALA A 30 3.10 9.59 -17.10
N PRO A 31 2.31 10.16 -16.15
CA PRO A 31 2.11 9.54 -14.85
C PRO A 31 1.62 8.11 -15.02
N ARG A 32 2.30 7.14 -14.41
CA ARG A 32 1.84 5.75 -14.43
C ARG A 32 0.60 5.62 -13.56
N PRO A 33 -0.39 4.79 -13.97
CA PRO A 33 -1.51 4.48 -13.10
C PRO A 33 -1.00 3.91 -11.76
N ALA A 34 -1.60 4.36 -10.66
CA ALA A 34 -1.28 3.86 -9.33
C ALA A 34 -1.69 2.38 -9.18
N LEU A 35 -0.98 1.63 -8.32
CA LEU A 35 -1.40 0.29 -7.90
C LEU A 35 -2.86 0.35 -7.42
N THR A 36 -3.68 -0.59 -7.87
CA THR A 36 -5.09 -0.71 -7.45
C THR A 36 -5.34 -2.03 -6.76
N LEU A 37 -6.25 -2.03 -5.80
CA LEU A 37 -6.75 -3.21 -5.10
C LEU A 37 -8.27 -3.21 -5.20
N THR A 38 -8.88 -4.35 -5.52
CA THR A 38 -10.33 -4.50 -5.68
C THR A 38 -10.78 -5.87 -5.16
N THR A 39 -12.09 -6.01 -4.92
CA THR A 39 -12.75 -7.29 -4.66
C THR A 39 -14.11 -7.33 -5.36
N PRO A 40 -14.54 -8.48 -5.89
CA PRO A 40 -15.91 -8.65 -6.37
C PRO A 40 -16.91 -8.82 -5.22
N ALA A 41 -16.44 -8.99 -3.98
CA ALA A 41 -17.27 -9.33 -2.82
C ALA A 41 -18.13 -8.16 -2.32
N PHE A 42 -17.60 -6.92 -2.42
CA PHE A 42 -18.27 -5.68 -2.00
C PHE A 42 -17.59 -4.47 -2.64
N ALA A 43 -18.31 -3.36 -2.76
CA ALA A 43 -17.73 -2.11 -3.27
C ALA A 43 -16.88 -1.41 -2.21
N ASP A 44 -15.89 -0.61 -2.63
CA ASP A 44 -15.06 0.21 -1.73
C ASP A 44 -15.93 1.15 -0.88
N GLY A 45 -15.67 1.18 0.43
CA GLY A 45 -16.46 1.93 1.40
C GLY A 45 -17.85 1.35 1.72
N SER A 46 -18.22 0.18 1.17
CA SER A 46 -19.53 -0.43 1.43
C SER A 46 -19.50 -1.50 2.53
N VAL A 47 -20.68 -1.99 2.90
CA VAL A 47 -20.84 -3.03 3.92
C VAL A 47 -20.30 -4.36 3.42
N ILE A 48 -19.45 -5.00 4.23
CA ILE A 48 -18.92 -6.34 3.96
C ILE A 48 -20.04 -7.38 4.19
N PRO A 49 -20.34 -8.24 3.20
CA PRO A 49 -21.34 -9.30 3.36
C PRO A 49 -21.00 -10.24 4.51
N VAL A 50 -22.02 -10.69 5.22
CA VAL A 50 -21.93 -11.55 6.44
C VAL A 50 -21.05 -12.78 6.19
N LYS A 51 -21.11 -13.38 5.00
CA LYS A 51 -20.26 -14.52 4.57
C LYS A 51 -18.78 -14.34 4.94
N TYR A 52 -18.23 -13.14 4.77
CA TYR A 52 -16.81 -12.84 4.98
C TYR A 52 -16.48 -12.44 6.43
N THR A 53 -17.42 -12.50 7.34
CA THR A 53 -17.31 -11.97 8.70
C THR A 53 -17.40 -13.06 9.76
N GLN A 54 -17.07 -12.71 11.03
CA GLN A 54 -17.21 -13.61 12.18
C GLN A 54 -18.67 -13.94 12.52
N ALA A 55 -19.64 -13.26 11.93
CA ALA A 55 -21.07 -13.57 12.06
C ALA A 55 -21.56 -14.56 11.00
N GLY A 56 -20.72 -14.92 10.04
CA GLY A 56 -21.04 -15.88 8.98
C GLY A 56 -19.97 -16.96 8.85
N GLU A 57 -19.66 -17.33 7.62
CA GLU A 57 -18.72 -18.42 7.31
C GLU A 57 -17.25 -18.06 7.58
N GLN A 58 -16.95 -16.78 7.71
CA GLN A 58 -15.58 -16.26 7.91
C GLN A 58 -14.62 -16.70 6.80
N VAL A 59 -15.09 -16.69 5.56
CA VAL A 59 -14.31 -16.96 4.35
C VAL A 59 -13.55 -15.69 3.96
N SER A 60 -12.28 -15.80 3.57
CA SER A 60 -11.55 -14.63 3.04
C SER A 60 -12.11 -14.23 1.66
N PRO A 61 -12.34 -12.94 1.38
CA PRO A 61 -12.82 -12.51 0.07
C PRO A 61 -11.77 -12.73 -1.00
N ALA A 62 -12.20 -12.95 -2.25
CA ALA A 62 -11.29 -12.84 -3.40
C ALA A 62 -10.79 -11.40 -3.52
N LEU A 63 -9.51 -11.24 -3.83
CA LEU A 63 -8.86 -9.95 -4.04
C LEU A 63 -8.18 -9.94 -5.41
N ALA A 64 -8.20 -8.79 -6.08
CA ALA A 64 -7.49 -8.58 -7.34
C ALA A 64 -6.75 -7.23 -7.31
N TRP A 65 -5.62 -7.16 -7.99
CA TRP A 65 -4.86 -5.93 -8.13
C TRP A 65 -4.29 -5.75 -9.54
N ALA A 66 -4.10 -4.49 -9.91
CA ALA A 66 -3.60 -4.09 -11.21
C ALA A 66 -2.64 -2.90 -11.10
N ASN A 67 -2.04 -2.51 -12.23
CA ASN A 67 -1.07 -1.42 -12.31
C ASN A 67 0.14 -1.64 -11.39
N VAL A 68 0.62 -2.87 -11.34
CA VAL A 68 1.77 -3.27 -10.50
C VAL A 68 3.00 -2.46 -10.88
N PRO A 69 3.69 -1.80 -9.94
CA PRO A 69 4.92 -1.07 -10.23
C PRO A 69 5.99 -1.99 -10.83
N PRO A 70 6.73 -1.55 -11.87
CA PRO A 70 7.87 -2.30 -12.39
C PRO A 70 8.91 -2.56 -11.31
N GLY A 71 9.51 -3.75 -11.34
CA GLY A 71 10.50 -4.16 -10.34
C GLY A 71 9.90 -4.82 -9.10
N THR A 72 8.56 -4.95 -9.01
CA THR A 72 7.91 -5.66 -7.91
C THR A 72 8.37 -7.12 -7.85
N GLN A 73 8.92 -7.52 -6.70
CA GLN A 73 9.37 -8.88 -6.41
C GLN A 73 8.42 -9.63 -5.49
N SER A 74 7.73 -8.92 -4.60
CA SER A 74 6.72 -9.51 -3.71
C SER A 74 5.66 -8.49 -3.31
N PHE A 75 4.57 -9.02 -2.69
CA PHE A 75 3.58 -8.17 -2.06
C PHE A 75 3.39 -8.55 -0.59
N VAL A 76 2.90 -7.56 0.17
CA VAL A 76 2.34 -7.73 1.52
C VAL A 76 0.90 -7.22 1.50
N LEU A 77 -0.02 -8.03 2.01
CA LEU A 77 -1.42 -7.66 2.24
C LEU A 77 -1.65 -7.57 3.75
N HIS A 78 -2.20 -6.45 4.22
CA HIS A 78 -2.59 -6.29 5.61
C HIS A 78 -4.04 -5.84 5.72
N MET A 79 -4.91 -6.70 6.26
CA MET A 79 -6.26 -6.34 6.68
C MET A 79 -6.25 -6.04 8.17
N ARG A 80 -6.71 -4.85 8.55
CA ARG A 80 -6.76 -4.38 9.94
C ARG A 80 -8.05 -3.64 10.25
N ASP A 81 -8.35 -3.51 11.54
CA ASP A 81 -9.44 -2.69 12.06
C ASP A 81 -8.85 -1.53 12.87
N PRO A 82 -8.73 -0.33 12.26
CA PRO A 82 -8.16 0.84 12.92
C PRO A 82 -9.07 1.47 13.98
N ASP A 83 -10.34 1.07 14.07
CA ASP A 83 -11.26 1.56 15.10
C ASP A 83 -11.04 0.88 16.47
N VAL A 84 -10.20 -0.17 16.51
CA VAL A 84 -9.83 -0.86 17.76
C VAL A 84 -8.58 -0.24 18.35
N ALA A 85 -8.70 0.38 19.54
CA ALA A 85 -7.56 0.78 20.37
C ALA A 85 -7.12 -0.41 21.25
N ARG A 86 -6.27 -1.29 20.70
CA ARG A 86 -5.82 -2.50 21.41
C ARG A 86 -5.05 -2.13 22.69
N ASN A 87 -5.38 -2.80 23.80
CA ASN A 87 -4.74 -2.58 25.10
C ASN A 87 -4.73 -1.08 25.54
N ARG A 88 -5.71 -0.29 25.11
CA ARG A 88 -5.79 1.18 25.33
C ARG A 88 -4.60 1.93 24.72
N GLY A 89 -3.92 1.34 23.72
CA GLY A 89 -2.80 1.95 22.97
C GLY A 89 -3.19 2.36 21.56
N SER A 90 -2.20 2.74 20.79
CA SER A 90 -2.34 3.13 19.37
C SER A 90 -2.32 1.92 18.41
N GLU A 91 -2.12 0.71 18.92
CA GLU A 91 -2.17 -0.49 18.09
C GLU A 91 -3.61 -0.87 17.73
N ASP A 92 -3.78 -1.28 16.49
CA ASP A 92 -5.05 -1.76 15.94
C ASP A 92 -5.15 -3.29 15.95
N GLN A 93 -6.30 -3.81 15.49
CA GLN A 93 -6.54 -5.23 15.38
C GLN A 93 -6.01 -5.77 14.06
N VAL A 94 -5.11 -6.77 14.13
CA VAL A 94 -4.63 -7.53 12.95
C VAL A 94 -5.69 -8.56 12.56
N HIS A 95 -6.38 -8.30 11.45
CA HIS A 95 -7.38 -9.22 10.91
C HIS A 95 -6.79 -10.23 9.95
N TRP A 96 -5.83 -9.83 9.12
CA TRP A 96 -5.13 -10.74 8.22
C TRP A 96 -3.86 -10.08 7.68
N LEU A 97 -2.73 -10.62 8.01
CA LEU A 97 -1.44 -10.23 7.43
C LEU A 97 -0.95 -11.39 6.56
N VAL A 98 -0.70 -11.11 5.28
CA VAL A 98 -0.10 -12.05 4.33
C VAL A 98 1.15 -11.41 3.75
N TRP A 99 2.27 -12.14 3.75
CA TRP A 99 3.52 -11.63 3.23
C TRP A 99 4.27 -12.66 2.40
N GLY A 100 5.21 -12.19 1.57
CA GLY A 100 5.90 -13.04 0.61
C GLY A 100 5.02 -13.48 -0.56
N ILE A 101 3.91 -12.79 -0.82
CA ILE A 101 3.07 -13.03 -2.01
C ILE A 101 3.94 -12.81 -3.24
N PRO A 102 3.99 -13.74 -4.23
CA PRO A 102 4.83 -13.61 -5.41
C PRO A 102 4.57 -12.32 -6.19
N GLY A 103 5.63 -11.64 -6.65
CA GLY A 103 5.52 -10.41 -7.45
C GLY A 103 4.81 -10.57 -8.79
N THR A 104 4.58 -11.81 -9.23
CA THR A 104 3.79 -12.15 -10.43
C THR A 104 2.31 -12.34 -10.15
N ALA A 105 1.90 -12.35 -8.87
CA ALA A 105 0.50 -12.50 -8.50
C ALA A 105 -0.31 -11.27 -8.91
N THR A 106 -1.55 -11.49 -9.35
CA THR A 106 -2.52 -10.44 -9.69
C THR A 106 -3.76 -10.48 -8.81
N GLY A 107 -3.76 -11.34 -7.80
CA GLY A 107 -4.88 -11.51 -6.88
C GLY A 107 -4.70 -12.68 -5.94
N MET A 108 -5.69 -12.87 -5.07
CA MET A 108 -5.85 -14.03 -4.20
C MET A 108 -7.27 -14.57 -4.35
N ALA A 109 -7.42 -15.89 -4.45
CA ALA A 109 -8.72 -16.52 -4.53
C ALA A 109 -9.52 -16.37 -3.23
N GLU A 110 -10.85 -16.47 -3.31
CA GLU A 110 -11.72 -16.58 -2.15
C GLU A 110 -11.40 -17.86 -1.36
N GLY A 111 -11.51 -17.81 -0.05
CA GLY A 111 -11.41 -19.00 0.80
C GLY A 111 -9.98 -19.51 0.98
N GLN A 112 -9.03 -18.64 1.26
CA GLN A 112 -7.67 -19.07 1.57
C GLN A 112 -7.64 -20.06 2.74
N PRO A 113 -6.84 -21.14 2.65
CA PRO A 113 -6.79 -22.18 3.68
C PRO A 113 -6.18 -21.68 4.99
N LYS A 114 -6.42 -22.42 6.07
CA LYS A 114 -5.71 -22.24 7.35
C LYS A 114 -4.29 -22.80 7.26
N GLY A 115 -3.42 -22.30 8.12
CA GLY A 115 -2.02 -22.71 8.24
C GLY A 115 -1.05 -21.56 7.94
N PRO A 116 0.21 -21.69 8.34
CA PRO A 116 1.20 -20.61 8.25
C PRO A 116 1.62 -20.28 6.81
N THR A 117 1.43 -21.21 5.88
CA THR A 117 1.85 -21.08 4.48
C THR A 117 0.67 -21.35 3.55
N LEU A 118 0.44 -20.45 2.62
CA LEU A 118 -0.58 -20.55 1.58
C LEU A 118 -0.06 -21.33 0.35
N PRO A 119 -0.95 -21.76 -0.57
CA PRO A 119 -0.56 -22.58 -1.72
C PRO A 119 0.49 -21.95 -2.66
N ASP A 120 0.55 -20.60 -2.70
CA ASP A 120 1.52 -19.84 -3.50
C ASP A 120 2.88 -19.63 -2.79
N GLY A 121 3.03 -20.20 -1.58
CA GLY A 121 4.23 -20.07 -0.75
C GLY A 121 4.24 -18.81 0.13
N SER A 122 3.27 -17.94 0.03
CA SER A 122 3.12 -16.81 0.96
C SER A 122 2.76 -17.30 2.37
N ARG A 123 3.00 -16.45 3.35
CA ARG A 123 2.76 -16.75 4.78
C ARG A 123 1.64 -15.88 5.30
N GLN A 124 0.93 -16.37 6.32
CA GLN A 124 -0.17 -15.61 6.90
C GLN A 124 -0.24 -15.71 8.43
N ILE A 125 -0.83 -14.67 9.02
CA ILE A 125 -1.20 -14.62 10.45
C ILE A 125 -2.33 -13.62 10.68
N SER A 126 -3.09 -13.83 11.73
CA SER A 126 -4.05 -12.89 12.30
C SER A 126 -4.04 -12.97 13.82
N ALA A 127 -4.82 -12.12 14.48
CA ALA A 127 -5.06 -12.23 15.92
C ALA A 127 -5.75 -13.55 16.36
N SER A 128 -6.21 -14.36 15.40
CA SER A 128 -6.77 -15.70 15.63
C SER A 128 -5.80 -16.83 15.24
N GLY A 129 -4.52 -16.51 15.01
CA GLY A 129 -3.52 -17.44 14.53
C GLY A 129 -3.35 -17.41 13.01
N GLU A 130 -2.96 -18.51 12.44
CA GLU A 130 -2.55 -18.65 11.03
C GLU A 130 -3.77 -18.83 10.11
N VAL A 131 -4.65 -17.81 10.09
CA VAL A 131 -5.93 -17.84 9.38
C VAL A 131 -6.44 -16.42 9.14
N TYR A 132 -7.26 -16.24 8.10
CA TYR A 132 -8.09 -15.06 7.95
C TYR A 132 -9.04 -14.91 9.15
N ARG A 133 -9.06 -13.73 9.77
CA ARG A 133 -10.02 -13.34 10.79
C ARG A 133 -10.97 -12.31 10.19
N GLY A 134 -12.19 -12.70 9.93
CA GLY A 134 -13.21 -11.80 9.38
C GLY A 134 -13.55 -10.63 10.30
N PRO A 135 -14.23 -9.60 9.80
CA PRO A 135 -14.82 -8.51 10.58
C PRO A 135 -15.68 -9.01 11.74
N GLY A 136 -15.60 -8.32 12.88
CA GLY A 136 -16.29 -8.79 14.08
C GLY A 136 -16.75 -7.68 15.02
N ALA A 137 -16.89 -6.43 14.55
CA ALA A 137 -17.34 -5.30 15.35
C ALA A 137 -18.65 -5.60 16.11
N PRO A 138 -18.82 -5.10 17.35
CA PRO A 138 -20.02 -5.35 18.16
C PRO A 138 -21.30 -4.91 17.46
N ALA A 139 -22.44 -5.55 17.81
CA ALA A 139 -23.74 -5.14 17.30
C ALA A 139 -24.18 -3.75 17.78
N THR A 140 -23.62 -3.29 18.91
CA THR A 140 -23.85 -1.95 19.49
C THR A 140 -22.68 -1.03 19.12
N GLY A 141 -22.96 0.22 18.80
CA GLY A 141 -21.94 1.20 18.39
C GLY A 141 -21.89 1.45 16.88
N PRO A 142 -20.88 2.17 16.40
CA PRO A 142 -20.71 2.46 14.98
C PRO A 142 -20.29 1.23 14.18
N MET A 143 -20.36 1.31 12.86
CA MET A 143 -19.64 0.38 11.98
C MET A 143 -18.16 0.62 12.12
N HIS A 144 -17.38 -0.47 12.13
CA HIS A 144 -15.92 -0.38 12.04
C HIS A 144 -15.47 -0.39 10.59
N HIS A 145 -14.32 0.22 10.35
CA HIS A 145 -13.62 0.22 9.07
C HIS A 145 -12.63 -0.95 9.04
N TYR A 146 -12.74 -1.76 8.00
CA TYR A 146 -11.77 -2.84 7.74
C TYR A 146 -10.96 -2.45 6.52
N THR A 147 -9.71 -2.03 6.75
CA THR A 147 -8.82 -1.59 5.68
C THR A 147 -7.99 -2.76 5.17
N PHE A 148 -8.03 -2.99 3.86
CA PHE A 148 -7.14 -3.89 3.14
C PHE A 148 -6.05 -3.04 2.52
N GLU A 149 -4.81 -3.20 2.94
CA GLU A 149 -3.65 -2.46 2.46
C GLU A 149 -2.73 -3.42 1.70
N LEU A 150 -2.53 -3.18 0.41
CA LEU A 150 -1.61 -3.94 -0.43
C LEU A 150 -0.35 -3.11 -0.68
N PHE A 151 0.81 -3.69 -0.39
CA PHE A 151 2.12 -3.09 -0.63
C PHE A 151 2.86 -3.88 -1.69
N ALA A 152 3.34 -3.24 -2.76
CA ALA A 152 4.25 -3.80 -3.74
C ALA A 152 5.69 -3.48 -3.35
N LEU A 153 6.57 -4.48 -3.33
CA LEU A 153 7.93 -4.37 -2.83
C LEU A 153 8.96 -4.77 -3.90
N ASP A 154 10.10 -4.10 -3.93
CA ASP A 154 11.25 -4.44 -4.78
C ASP A 154 12.16 -5.53 -4.16
N THR A 155 11.70 -6.16 -3.12
CA THR A 155 12.41 -7.25 -2.43
C THR A 155 11.46 -8.38 -2.06
N LYS A 156 12.02 -9.54 -1.72
CA LYS A 156 11.28 -10.64 -1.09
C LYS A 156 11.48 -10.56 0.42
N ILE A 157 10.38 -10.59 1.17
CA ILE A 157 10.43 -10.60 2.63
C ILE A 157 10.50 -12.04 3.12
N ASP A 158 11.55 -12.36 3.89
CA ASP A 158 11.75 -13.66 4.52
C ASP A 158 11.64 -13.55 6.05
N VAL A 159 10.48 -13.09 6.52
CA VAL A 159 10.13 -13.11 7.95
C VAL A 159 9.50 -14.47 8.24
N PRO A 160 10.04 -15.26 9.21
CA PRO A 160 9.41 -16.54 9.55
C PRO A 160 8.04 -16.33 10.19
N PRO A 161 7.11 -17.31 10.04
CA PRO A 161 5.85 -17.27 10.77
C PRO A 161 6.10 -17.21 12.28
N GLY A 162 5.38 -16.33 12.96
CA GLY A 162 5.38 -16.23 14.43
C GLY A 162 4.04 -16.68 15.01
N THR A 163 3.96 -16.76 16.33
CA THR A 163 2.72 -17.06 17.06
C THR A 163 2.00 -15.79 17.53
N ASP A 164 2.67 -14.66 17.52
CA ASP A 164 2.11 -13.35 17.88
C ASP A 164 1.94 -12.49 16.60
N ALA A 165 0.70 -12.14 16.31
CA ALA A 165 0.36 -11.39 15.11
C ALA A 165 0.94 -9.96 15.08
N TRP A 166 1.05 -9.29 16.23
CA TRP A 166 1.56 -7.92 16.32
C TRP A 166 3.08 -7.88 16.24
N ALA A 167 3.77 -8.83 16.91
CA ALA A 167 5.21 -8.99 16.75
C ALA A 167 5.57 -9.35 15.31
N THR A 168 4.83 -10.27 14.68
CA THR A 168 5.04 -10.64 13.27
C THR A 168 4.77 -9.46 12.35
N ARG A 169 3.68 -8.70 12.56
CA ARG A 169 3.41 -7.47 11.81
C ARG A 169 4.58 -6.49 11.92
N SER A 170 5.08 -6.27 13.12
CA SER A 170 6.20 -5.35 13.34
C SER A 170 7.46 -5.79 12.61
N ALA A 171 7.78 -7.08 12.61
CA ALA A 171 8.90 -7.64 11.87
C ALA A 171 8.73 -7.51 10.35
N VAL A 172 7.54 -7.82 9.81
CA VAL A 172 7.21 -7.65 8.39
C VAL A 172 7.32 -6.19 8.00
N TYR A 173 6.75 -5.27 8.78
CA TYR A 173 6.80 -3.84 8.50
C TYR A 173 8.22 -3.28 8.55
N ALA A 174 9.05 -3.75 9.49
CA ALA A 174 10.47 -3.39 9.54
C ALA A 174 11.21 -3.84 8.27
N ALA A 175 10.93 -5.07 7.80
CA ALA A 175 11.53 -5.61 6.57
C ALA A 175 11.03 -4.91 5.29
N MET A 176 9.87 -4.23 5.32
CA MET A 176 9.34 -3.45 4.20
C MET A 176 10.00 -2.08 4.06
N GLN A 177 10.66 -1.55 5.10
CA GLN A 177 11.18 -0.18 5.11
C GLN A 177 12.22 0.03 4.00
N GLY A 178 12.00 1.07 3.18
CA GLY A 178 12.87 1.40 2.05
C GLY A 178 12.61 0.58 0.77
N HIS A 179 11.68 -0.40 0.82
CA HIS A 179 11.41 -1.34 -0.27
C HIS A 179 10.03 -1.18 -0.92
N ILE A 180 9.22 -0.21 -0.50
CA ILE A 180 7.85 -0.03 -0.99
C ILE A 180 7.87 0.74 -2.32
N LEU A 181 7.46 0.09 -3.40
CA LEU A 181 7.29 0.68 -4.74
C LEU A 181 5.90 1.28 -4.95
N GLY A 182 4.90 0.78 -4.24
CA GLY A 182 3.53 1.25 -4.36
C GLY A 182 2.63 0.69 -3.25
N LYS A 183 1.52 1.39 -3.01
CA LYS A 183 0.51 1.00 -2.03
C LYS A 183 -0.88 1.20 -2.62
N ALA A 184 -1.78 0.27 -2.34
CA ALA A 184 -3.21 0.42 -2.59
C ALA A 184 -4.00 0.13 -1.31
N VAL A 185 -5.14 0.80 -1.15
CA VAL A 185 -6.04 0.61 0.00
C VAL A 185 -7.45 0.36 -0.51
N TYR A 186 -8.16 -0.54 0.15
CA TYR A 186 -9.56 -0.83 -0.08
C TYR A 186 -10.25 -0.96 1.27
N VAL A 187 -11.45 -0.43 1.43
CA VAL A 187 -12.13 -0.34 2.72
C VAL A 187 -13.48 -1.05 2.66
N GLY A 188 -13.78 -1.82 3.68
CA GLY A 188 -15.13 -2.33 3.92
C GLY A 188 -15.62 -1.92 5.31
N LEU A 189 -16.93 -1.82 5.46
CA LEU A 189 -17.59 -1.46 6.72
C LEU A 189 -18.31 -2.69 7.27
N PHE A 190 -18.26 -2.89 8.58
CA PHE A 190 -19.05 -3.93 9.20
C PHE A 190 -19.38 -3.65 10.66
N ARG A 191 -20.55 -4.08 11.05
CA ARG A 191 -21.03 -4.24 12.42
C ARG A 191 -21.90 -5.50 12.45
N ARG A 192 -21.78 -6.31 13.48
CA ARG A 192 -22.67 -7.47 13.64
C ARG A 192 -24.13 -7.05 13.54
N PRO A 193 -25.00 -7.86 12.93
CA PRO A 193 -26.45 -7.69 13.05
C PRO A 193 -26.87 -7.65 14.52
N ALA A 194 -27.92 -6.90 14.84
CA ALA A 194 -28.55 -7.00 16.13
C ALA A 194 -29.12 -8.43 16.34
N PRO A 195 -29.14 -8.97 17.56
CA PRO A 195 -29.72 -10.26 17.87
C PRO A 195 -31.25 -10.30 17.61
#